data_47fb06b68d2391740a127de2790460ca
#
_entry.id   47fb06b68d2391740a127de2790460ca
#
_cell.length_a   1.000
_cell.length_b   1.000
_cell.length_c   1.000
_cell.angle_alpha   90.00
_cell.angle_beta   90.00
_cell.angle_gamma   90.00
#
_symmetry.space_group_name_H-M   'P 1'
#
loop_
_entity.id
_entity.type
_entity.pdbx_description
1 polymer ?
#
loop_
_entity_poly.entity_id
_entity_poly.type
_entity_poly.pdbx_seq_one_letter_code
_entity_poly.pdbx_strand_id
1 'polypeptide(L)'
;YPAFRNPLLEQDHDGCVFQVEAGRMACSTDSFVVDPVFFPGGDIGDLAVNGTVNDLACCGARPLYLTAGFILEEGLPLADLRRIVLSMKAAAERAGVQIVAGDTKVVERGKCDKLFINTSGIGVVPEGVRIAPDRAQPGDVVICSGPIGVHGITILSARESLGFETNLKSDTASLNNMIDGLLKDIEEVHVLRDPTRGGVSGTLNEIAQAAGVEIVLDEASLPIPDAVRGASE
;
A
#
# COMPACT_ATOMS: atom_id res chain seq x y z
N TYR A 1 5.20 6.92 -20.37
CA TYR A 1 3.84 7.40 -20.03
C TYR A 1 3.89 8.91 -19.78
N PRO A 2 3.19 9.76 -20.60
CA PRO A 2 3.21 11.21 -20.41
C PRO A 2 2.72 11.66 -19.03
N ALA A 3 1.83 10.89 -18.40
CA ALA A 3 1.29 11.19 -17.07
C ALA A 3 2.34 11.12 -15.94
N PHE A 4 3.42 10.39 -16.12
CA PHE A 4 4.49 10.21 -15.11
C PHE A 4 5.76 11.00 -15.46
N ARG A 5 5.69 11.84 -16.47
CA ARG A 5 6.85 12.59 -16.98
C ARG A 5 7.55 13.36 -15.86
N ASN A 6 8.85 13.09 -15.70
CA ASN A 6 9.74 13.77 -14.76
C ASN A 6 11.19 13.68 -15.26
N PRO A 7 12.12 14.50 -14.72
CA PRO A 7 13.50 14.55 -15.22
C PRO A 7 14.26 13.23 -15.19
N LEU A 8 13.90 12.30 -14.29
CA LEU A 8 14.56 10.99 -14.20
C LEU A 8 14.10 10.05 -15.32
N LEU A 9 12.84 10.12 -15.73
CA LEU A 9 12.31 9.36 -16.87
C LEU A 9 12.76 9.91 -18.22
N GLU A 10 13.23 11.16 -18.29
CA GLU A 10 13.67 11.80 -19.50
C GLU A 10 15.14 11.50 -19.86
N GLN A 11 15.83 10.68 -19.04
CA GLN A 11 17.21 10.31 -19.28
C GLN A 11 17.42 9.33 -20.46
N ASP A 12 16.33 8.79 -21.02
CA ASP A 12 16.35 7.85 -22.16
C ASP A 12 17.29 6.65 -21.97
N HIS A 13 17.27 6.08 -20.75
CA HIS A 13 18.02 4.91 -20.33
C HIS A 13 17.11 3.71 -20.10
N ASP A 14 17.67 2.49 -20.08
CA ASP A 14 16.97 1.27 -19.69
C ASP A 14 16.46 1.28 -18.24
N GLY A 15 16.96 2.20 -17.42
CA GLY A 15 16.54 2.49 -16.05
C GLY A 15 16.74 3.94 -15.71
N CYS A 16 16.54 4.32 -14.45
CA CYS A 16 16.85 5.67 -13.99
C CYS A 16 18.12 5.68 -13.13
N VAL A 17 18.95 6.73 -13.30
CA VAL A 17 20.14 6.98 -12.48
C VAL A 17 19.87 8.20 -11.63
N PHE A 18 20.04 8.07 -10.31
CA PHE A 18 19.84 9.17 -9.37
C PHE A 18 20.82 9.08 -8.21
N GLN A 19 21.05 10.21 -7.56
CA GLN A 19 21.94 10.33 -6.41
C GLN A 19 21.13 10.20 -5.12
N VAL A 20 21.63 9.41 -4.18
CA VAL A 20 21.07 9.29 -2.83
C VAL A 20 22.07 9.80 -1.81
N GLU A 21 21.57 10.39 -0.73
CA GLU A 21 22.39 10.72 0.44
C GLU A 21 22.92 9.42 1.07
N ALA A 22 24.11 9.45 1.62
CA ALA A 22 24.66 8.32 2.37
C ALA A 22 23.76 8.01 3.57
N GLY A 23 23.38 6.74 3.74
CA GLY A 23 22.50 6.33 4.82
C GLY A 23 21.87 4.96 4.58
N ARG A 24 20.91 4.60 5.45
CA ARG A 24 20.12 3.37 5.30
C ARG A 24 18.98 3.60 4.30
N MET A 25 18.78 2.63 3.45
CA MET A 25 17.68 2.63 2.48
C MET A 25 16.73 1.46 2.77
N ALA A 26 15.45 1.68 2.51
CA ALA A 26 14.44 0.64 2.44
C ALA A 26 14.05 0.41 0.98
N CYS A 27 13.70 -0.83 0.66
CA CYS A 27 13.17 -1.24 -0.63
C CYS A 27 11.99 -2.19 -0.38
N SER A 28 10.89 -1.99 -1.09
CA SER A 28 9.75 -2.89 -1.10
C SER A 28 9.24 -3.13 -2.51
N THR A 29 8.55 -4.23 -2.72
CA THR A 29 7.85 -4.54 -3.96
C THR A 29 6.56 -5.26 -3.65
N ASP A 30 5.49 -4.88 -4.32
CA ASP A 30 4.19 -5.50 -4.16
C ASP A 30 3.47 -5.65 -5.51
N SER A 31 2.62 -6.66 -5.59
CA SER A 31 1.84 -7.00 -6.80
C SER A 31 0.37 -6.88 -6.50
N PHE A 32 -0.32 -6.08 -7.31
CA PHE A 32 -1.72 -5.74 -7.11
C PHE A 32 -2.59 -6.47 -8.12
N VAL A 33 -3.51 -7.26 -7.57
CA VAL A 33 -4.52 -8.03 -8.27
C VAL A 33 -5.84 -7.78 -7.55
N VAL A 34 -6.73 -7.03 -8.16
CA VAL A 34 -8.04 -6.72 -7.59
C VAL A 34 -9.10 -6.74 -8.68
N ASP A 35 -10.21 -7.41 -8.40
CA ASP A 35 -11.41 -7.41 -9.21
C ASP A 35 -12.62 -7.05 -8.34
N PRO A 36 -13.39 -6.00 -8.72
CA PRO A 36 -13.23 -5.13 -9.90
C PRO A 36 -12.04 -4.18 -9.78
N VAL A 37 -11.43 -3.80 -10.91
CA VAL A 37 -10.28 -2.86 -10.97
C VAL A 37 -10.65 -1.44 -10.53
N PHE A 38 -11.93 -1.09 -10.62
CA PHE A 38 -12.51 0.15 -10.07
C PHE A 38 -13.52 -0.23 -8.99
N PHE A 39 -13.38 0.35 -7.82
CA PHE A 39 -14.22 0.06 -6.66
C PHE A 39 -14.59 1.33 -5.90
N PRO A 40 -15.61 1.32 -5.05
CA PRO A 40 -15.93 2.47 -4.21
C PRO A 40 -14.73 2.92 -3.38
N GLY A 41 -14.32 4.17 -3.54
CA GLY A 41 -13.20 4.77 -2.79
C GLY A 41 -11.83 4.70 -3.48
N GLY A 42 -11.67 3.97 -4.62
CA GLY A 42 -10.40 3.92 -5.33
C GLY A 42 -10.40 3.05 -6.58
N ASP A 43 -9.21 2.71 -7.03
CA ASP A 43 -8.96 1.76 -8.10
C ASP A 43 -7.60 1.08 -7.91
N ILE A 44 -7.32 0.10 -8.76
CA ILE A 44 -6.06 -0.66 -8.70
C ILE A 44 -4.82 0.24 -8.82
N GLY A 45 -4.89 1.36 -9.53
CA GLY A 45 -3.78 2.30 -9.69
C GLY A 45 -3.46 3.07 -8.41
N ASP A 46 -4.50 3.57 -7.74
CA ASP A 46 -4.38 4.21 -6.42
C ASP A 46 -3.84 3.22 -5.38
N LEU A 47 -4.42 2.02 -5.36
CA LEU A 47 -3.99 0.95 -4.47
C LEU A 47 -2.52 0.57 -4.67
N ALA A 48 -2.06 0.46 -5.93
CA ALA A 48 -0.70 0.07 -6.26
C ALA A 48 0.36 1.07 -5.79
N VAL A 49 0.04 2.36 -5.80
CA VAL A 49 0.94 3.39 -5.26
C VAL A 49 0.92 3.37 -3.75
N ASN A 50 -0.27 3.41 -3.15
CA ASN A 50 -0.43 3.53 -1.70
C ASN A 50 0.18 2.33 -0.96
N GLY A 51 -0.03 1.10 -1.43
CA GLY A 51 0.50 -0.10 -0.79
C GLY A 51 2.02 -0.07 -0.68
N THR A 52 2.74 0.09 -1.79
CA THR A 52 4.21 0.13 -1.77
C THR A 52 4.76 1.34 -1.00
N VAL A 53 4.08 2.49 -1.05
CA VAL A 53 4.45 3.65 -0.22
C VAL A 53 4.30 3.34 1.27
N ASN A 54 3.22 2.64 1.65
CA ASN A 54 2.96 2.26 3.03
C ASN A 54 3.97 1.24 3.55
N ASP A 55 4.35 0.25 2.74
CA ASP A 55 5.43 -0.70 3.08
C ASP A 55 6.73 0.02 3.44
N LEU A 56 7.14 0.97 2.58
CA LEU A 56 8.34 1.76 2.84
C LEU A 56 8.22 2.59 4.11
N ALA A 57 7.06 3.20 4.34
CA ALA A 57 6.80 3.99 5.54
C ALA A 57 6.79 3.10 6.80
N CYS A 58 6.25 1.88 6.72
CA CYS A 58 6.31 0.89 7.81
C CYS A 58 7.74 0.41 8.12
N CYS A 59 8.67 0.52 7.17
CA CYS A 59 10.11 0.35 7.45
C CYS A 59 10.75 1.59 8.13
N GLY A 60 9.98 2.61 8.45
CA GLY A 60 10.47 3.89 8.97
C GLY A 60 11.16 4.75 7.91
N ALA A 61 10.94 4.47 6.63
CA ALA A 61 11.57 5.19 5.54
C ALA A 61 10.68 6.32 5.02
N ARG A 62 11.31 7.37 4.52
CA ARG A 62 10.68 8.35 3.65
C ARG A 62 10.72 7.84 2.22
N PRO A 63 9.58 7.47 1.60
CA PRO A 63 9.54 7.01 0.23
C PRO A 63 10.03 8.10 -0.74
N LEU A 64 10.75 7.72 -1.79
CA LEU A 64 11.30 8.64 -2.80
C LEU A 64 10.80 8.31 -4.19
N TYR A 65 11.03 7.07 -4.63
CA TYR A 65 10.80 6.65 -6.01
C TYR A 65 10.08 5.32 -6.06
N LEU A 66 9.24 5.17 -7.09
CA LEU A 66 8.59 3.93 -7.45
C LEU A 66 8.95 3.54 -8.89
N THR A 67 8.94 2.25 -9.15
CA THR A 67 8.82 1.69 -10.49
C THR A 67 7.44 1.04 -10.65
N ALA A 68 6.93 0.92 -11.89
CA ALA A 68 5.62 0.33 -12.15
C ALA A 68 5.64 -0.60 -13.35
N GLY A 69 5.42 -1.88 -13.12
CA GLY A 69 5.20 -2.89 -14.15
C GLY A 69 3.71 -3.15 -14.37
N PHE A 70 3.29 -3.24 -15.64
CA PHE A 70 1.92 -3.52 -16.03
C PHE A 70 1.85 -4.82 -16.82
N ILE A 71 0.93 -5.71 -16.46
CA ILE A 71 0.51 -6.84 -17.26
C ILE A 71 -0.93 -6.57 -17.69
N LEU A 72 -1.16 -6.37 -18.98
CA LEU A 72 -2.44 -5.99 -19.54
C LEU A 72 -3.05 -7.17 -20.29
N GLU A 73 -4.32 -7.43 -20.06
CA GLU A 73 -5.06 -8.39 -20.86
C GLU A 73 -5.45 -7.78 -22.21
N GLU A 74 -5.31 -8.57 -23.28
CA GLU A 74 -5.81 -8.18 -24.60
C GLU A 74 -7.31 -7.84 -24.57
N GLY A 75 -7.62 -6.63 -25.05
CA GLY A 75 -9.00 -6.11 -25.06
C GLY A 75 -9.32 -5.17 -23.88
N LEU A 76 -8.38 -4.90 -22.97
CA LEU A 76 -8.55 -3.84 -21.98
C LEU A 76 -8.80 -2.49 -22.67
N PRO A 77 -9.91 -1.78 -22.38
CA PRO A 77 -10.17 -0.48 -22.98
C PRO A 77 -9.07 0.53 -22.62
N LEU A 78 -8.54 1.25 -23.62
CA LEU A 78 -7.53 2.28 -23.38
C LEU A 78 -8.02 3.42 -22.47
N ALA A 79 -9.34 3.66 -22.44
CA ALA A 79 -9.94 4.63 -21.52
C ALA A 79 -9.77 4.20 -20.06
N ASP A 80 -9.94 2.91 -19.76
CA ASP A 80 -9.76 2.35 -18.41
C ASP A 80 -8.28 2.39 -18.01
N LEU A 81 -7.38 1.98 -18.90
CA LEU A 81 -5.93 2.10 -18.65
C LEU A 81 -5.53 3.54 -18.37
N ARG A 82 -6.04 4.50 -19.16
CA ARG A 82 -5.75 5.93 -18.94
C ARG A 82 -6.27 6.39 -17.58
N ARG A 83 -7.47 6.00 -17.18
CA ARG A 83 -8.04 6.34 -15.87
C ARG A 83 -7.18 5.81 -14.75
N ILE A 84 -6.73 4.56 -14.82
CA ILE A 84 -5.85 3.92 -13.82
C ILE A 84 -4.51 4.66 -13.73
N VAL A 85 -3.87 4.97 -14.87
CA VAL A 85 -2.58 5.69 -14.88
C VAL A 85 -2.72 7.10 -14.30
N LEU A 86 -3.84 7.79 -14.53
CA LEU A 86 -4.10 9.09 -13.92
C LEU A 86 -4.35 9.01 -12.42
N SER A 87 -5.01 7.95 -11.96
CA SER A 87 -5.18 7.65 -10.54
C SER A 87 -3.84 7.39 -9.85
N MET A 88 -2.97 6.56 -10.46
CA MET A 88 -1.59 6.35 -9.97
C MET A 88 -0.81 7.65 -9.87
N LYS A 89 -0.89 8.50 -10.89
CA LYS A 89 -0.24 9.83 -10.87
C LYS A 89 -0.72 10.64 -9.66
N ALA A 90 -2.03 10.75 -9.48
CA ALA A 90 -2.61 11.52 -8.38
C ALA A 90 -2.21 10.94 -7.01
N ALA A 91 -2.16 9.61 -6.86
CA ALA A 91 -1.70 8.96 -5.64
C ALA A 91 -0.21 9.24 -5.37
N ALA A 92 0.64 9.16 -6.39
CA ALA A 92 2.07 9.48 -6.28
C ALA A 92 2.31 10.95 -5.89
N GLU A 93 1.54 11.87 -6.47
CA GLU A 93 1.58 13.31 -6.11
C GLU A 93 1.18 13.53 -4.64
N ARG A 94 0.10 12.88 -4.16
CA ARG A 94 -0.32 12.96 -2.75
C ARG A 94 0.73 12.40 -1.79
N ALA A 95 1.36 11.29 -2.16
CA ALA A 95 2.41 10.67 -1.38
C ALA A 95 3.76 11.41 -1.46
N GLY A 96 3.93 12.34 -2.41
CA GLY A 96 5.20 13.03 -2.62
C GLY A 96 6.28 12.15 -3.24
N VAL A 97 5.91 11.09 -3.99
CA VAL A 97 6.83 10.18 -4.66
C VAL A 97 6.79 10.34 -6.17
N GLN A 98 7.83 9.87 -6.86
CA GLN A 98 7.88 9.86 -8.32
C GLN A 98 7.95 8.43 -8.85
N ILE A 99 7.19 8.15 -9.91
CA ILE A 99 7.34 6.91 -10.68
C ILE A 99 8.42 7.16 -11.73
N VAL A 100 9.56 6.47 -11.61
CA VAL A 100 10.80 6.78 -12.34
C VAL A 100 11.22 5.73 -13.36
N ALA A 101 10.57 4.58 -13.37
CA ALA A 101 10.76 3.54 -14.38
C ALA A 101 9.49 2.69 -14.48
N GLY A 102 9.33 1.97 -15.58
CA GLY A 102 8.21 1.07 -15.76
C GLY A 102 8.34 0.19 -16.99
N ASP A 103 7.56 -0.88 -17.02
CA ASP A 103 7.43 -1.78 -18.17
C ASP A 103 5.97 -2.14 -18.40
N THR A 104 5.64 -2.59 -19.61
CA THR A 104 4.29 -3.03 -19.96
C THR A 104 4.36 -4.27 -20.81
N LYS A 105 3.64 -5.30 -20.41
CA LYS A 105 3.42 -6.52 -21.21
C LYS A 105 1.93 -6.68 -21.46
N VAL A 106 1.60 -7.16 -22.64
CA VAL A 106 0.24 -7.57 -23.03
C VAL A 106 0.19 -9.08 -23.06
N VAL A 107 -0.80 -9.66 -22.40
CA VAL A 107 -1.09 -11.09 -22.41
C VAL A 107 -2.38 -11.36 -23.16
N GLU A 108 -2.55 -12.60 -23.63
CA GLU A 108 -3.74 -13.06 -24.33
C GLU A 108 -4.99 -12.94 -23.43
N ARG A 109 -6.14 -12.83 -24.05
CA ARG A 109 -7.43 -12.81 -23.37
C ARG A 109 -7.61 -14.06 -22.49
N GLY A 110 -8.09 -13.85 -21.25
CA GLY A 110 -8.29 -14.90 -20.24
C GLY A 110 -7.01 -15.31 -19.51
N LYS A 111 -5.91 -14.55 -19.65
CA LYS A 111 -4.64 -14.81 -18.94
C LYS A 111 -4.38 -13.86 -17.77
N CYS A 112 -5.24 -12.86 -17.61
CA CYS A 112 -5.21 -11.99 -16.45
C CYS A 112 -6.60 -11.37 -16.22
N ASP A 113 -6.85 -10.80 -15.05
CA ASP A 113 -8.13 -10.15 -14.72
C ASP A 113 -8.09 -8.68 -15.15
N LYS A 114 -8.15 -8.41 -16.45
CA LYS A 114 -8.02 -7.09 -17.09
C LYS A 114 -6.61 -6.52 -17.02
N LEU A 115 -6.07 -6.28 -15.82
CA LEU A 115 -4.66 -5.93 -15.66
C LEU A 115 -4.16 -6.28 -14.24
N PHE A 116 -2.87 -6.52 -14.17
CA PHE A 116 -2.10 -6.57 -12.91
C PHE A 116 -1.07 -5.47 -12.90
N ILE A 117 -0.80 -4.93 -11.72
CA ILE A 117 0.22 -3.90 -11.52
C ILE A 117 1.21 -4.42 -10.46
N ASN A 118 2.50 -4.35 -10.77
CA ASN A 118 3.55 -4.48 -9.77
C ASN A 118 4.20 -3.13 -9.59
N THR A 119 4.39 -2.72 -8.34
CA THR A 119 5.21 -1.56 -8.00
C THR A 119 6.37 -1.99 -7.12
N SER A 120 7.53 -1.39 -7.35
CA SER A 120 8.65 -1.49 -6.43
C SER A 120 9.06 -0.09 -6.02
N GLY A 121 9.45 0.07 -4.77
CA GLY A 121 9.78 1.38 -4.23
C GLY A 121 11.08 1.39 -3.44
N ILE A 122 11.67 2.56 -3.36
CA ILE A 122 12.83 2.83 -2.50
C ILE A 122 12.59 4.08 -1.67
N GLY A 123 13.13 4.07 -0.46
CA GLY A 123 13.06 5.18 0.46
C GLY A 123 14.32 5.29 1.32
N VAL A 124 14.53 6.43 1.95
CA VAL A 124 15.63 6.66 2.89
C VAL A 124 15.10 6.56 4.30
N VAL A 125 15.77 5.75 5.13
CA VAL A 125 15.49 5.65 6.57
C VAL A 125 16.29 6.72 7.28
N PRO A 126 15.65 7.69 7.96
CA PRO A 126 16.35 8.76 8.67
C PRO A 126 17.30 8.21 9.73
N GLU A 127 18.34 8.97 10.04
CA GLU A 127 19.27 8.63 11.11
C GLU A 127 18.51 8.54 12.46
N GLY A 128 18.84 7.54 13.28
CA GLY A 128 18.17 7.29 14.55
C GLY A 128 16.87 6.49 14.47
N VAL A 129 16.17 6.48 13.32
CA VAL A 129 14.93 5.70 13.16
C VAL A 129 15.24 4.22 13.10
N ARG A 130 14.64 3.44 14.00
CA ARG A 130 14.79 1.97 14.08
C ARG A 130 13.43 1.33 14.28
N ILE A 131 12.83 0.89 13.20
CA ILE A 131 11.56 0.17 13.20
C ILE A 131 11.83 -1.27 12.83
N ALA A 132 11.36 -2.21 13.65
CA ALA A 132 11.48 -3.64 13.39
C ALA A 132 10.48 -4.44 14.25
N PRO A 133 9.97 -5.61 13.77
CA PRO A 133 8.99 -6.41 14.51
C PRO A 133 9.51 -6.91 15.86
N ASP A 134 10.81 -7.20 15.96
CA ASP A 134 11.49 -7.68 17.17
C ASP A 134 11.72 -6.61 18.25
N ARG A 135 11.30 -5.38 17.99
CA ARG A 135 11.44 -4.26 18.93
C ARG A 135 10.24 -4.04 19.84
N ALA A 136 9.13 -4.74 19.61
CA ALA A 136 7.99 -4.67 20.52
C ALA A 136 8.42 -5.13 21.94
N GLN A 137 7.94 -4.43 22.96
CA GLN A 137 8.31 -4.70 24.35
C GLN A 137 7.12 -4.58 25.30
N PRO A 138 7.17 -5.23 26.47
CA PRO A 138 6.12 -5.09 27.47
C PRO A 138 5.89 -3.62 27.85
N GLY A 139 4.64 -3.19 27.83
CA GLY A 139 4.22 -1.80 28.08
C GLY A 139 3.95 -0.99 26.83
N ASP A 140 4.27 -1.52 25.65
CA ASP A 140 3.89 -0.88 24.39
C ASP A 140 2.37 -0.84 24.20
N VAL A 141 1.90 0.22 23.56
CA VAL A 141 0.50 0.40 23.19
C VAL A 141 0.32 0.13 21.70
N VAL A 142 -0.66 -0.69 21.35
CA VAL A 142 -1.03 -0.95 19.96
C VAL A 142 -2.01 0.12 19.49
N ILE A 143 -1.64 0.86 18.44
CA ILE A 143 -2.48 1.90 17.84
C ILE A 143 -2.88 1.46 16.44
N CYS A 144 -4.18 1.55 16.12
CA CYS A 144 -4.70 1.34 14.78
C CYS A 144 -5.02 2.69 14.14
N SER A 145 -4.46 2.95 12.95
CA SER A 145 -4.62 4.25 12.25
C SER A 145 -5.99 4.46 11.60
N GLY A 146 -6.80 3.42 11.52
CA GLY A 146 -8.12 3.50 10.89
C GLY A 146 -8.97 2.26 11.13
N PRO A 147 -10.16 2.18 10.55
CA PRO A 147 -11.08 1.06 10.72
C PRO A 147 -10.54 -0.21 10.05
N ILE A 148 -10.86 -1.37 10.65
CA ILE A 148 -10.40 -2.70 10.19
C ILE A 148 -11.42 -3.30 9.22
N GLY A 149 -10.93 -3.94 8.13
CA GLY A 149 -11.71 -4.77 7.22
C GLY A 149 -12.48 -4.00 6.13
N VAL A 150 -12.40 -2.68 6.10
CA VAL A 150 -13.19 -1.84 5.20
C VAL A 150 -12.89 -2.10 3.73
N HIS A 151 -11.60 -2.16 3.33
CA HIS A 151 -11.23 -2.46 1.95
C HIS A 151 -11.75 -3.82 1.50
N GLY A 152 -11.52 -4.87 2.30
CA GLY A 152 -11.93 -6.23 1.97
C GLY A 152 -13.44 -6.34 1.74
N ILE A 153 -14.26 -5.80 2.64
CA ILE A 153 -15.72 -5.81 2.50
C ILE A 153 -16.18 -4.94 1.33
N THR A 154 -15.52 -3.81 1.07
CA THR A 154 -15.82 -2.98 -0.10
C THR A 154 -15.60 -3.75 -1.41
N ILE A 155 -14.50 -4.48 -1.53
CA ILE A 155 -14.23 -5.31 -2.73
C ILE A 155 -15.24 -6.46 -2.84
N LEU A 156 -15.53 -7.15 -1.74
CA LEU A 156 -16.51 -8.25 -1.72
C LEU A 156 -17.90 -7.77 -2.13
N SER A 157 -18.36 -6.63 -1.62
CA SER A 157 -19.66 -6.06 -1.97
C SER A 157 -19.73 -5.53 -3.41
N ALA A 158 -18.61 -5.10 -3.97
CA ALA A 158 -18.53 -4.66 -5.37
C ALA A 158 -18.55 -5.83 -6.37
N ARG A 159 -18.32 -7.06 -5.92
CA ARG A 159 -18.51 -8.28 -6.72
C ARG A 159 -19.98 -8.65 -6.68
N GLU A 160 -20.67 -8.58 -7.81
CA GLU A 160 -22.13 -8.81 -7.96
C GLU A 160 -22.65 -10.14 -7.34
N SER A 161 -21.76 -11.07 -7.00
CA SER A 161 -22.11 -12.41 -6.49
C SER A 161 -22.58 -12.48 -5.04
N LEU A 162 -22.40 -11.44 -4.22
CA LEU A 162 -22.63 -11.54 -2.77
C LEU A 162 -23.86 -10.79 -2.25
N GLY A 163 -24.52 -9.95 -3.08
CA GLY A 163 -25.79 -9.31 -2.72
C GLY A 163 -25.75 -8.35 -1.53
N PHE A 164 -24.56 -7.93 -1.08
CA PHE A 164 -24.43 -6.95 -0.01
C PHE A 164 -24.57 -5.53 -0.60
N GLU A 165 -25.58 -4.80 -0.16
CA GLU A 165 -25.64 -3.36 -0.37
C GLU A 165 -24.96 -2.67 0.82
N THR A 166 -23.79 -2.09 0.57
CA THR A 166 -23.08 -1.29 1.57
C THR A 166 -22.64 0.04 1.00
N ASN A 167 -22.65 1.07 1.83
CA ASN A 167 -22.10 2.39 1.52
C ASN A 167 -20.61 2.50 1.84
N LEU A 168 -19.95 1.38 2.18
CA LEU A 168 -18.52 1.37 2.47
C LEU A 168 -17.70 1.77 1.24
N LYS A 169 -16.64 2.49 1.50
CA LYS A 169 -15.62 2.84 0.50
C LYS A 169 -14.29 2.34 1.00
N SER A 170 -13.46 1.86 0.09
CA SER A 170 -12.08 1.49 0.43
C SER A 170 -11.37 2.63 1.14
N ASP A 171 -10.63 2.28 2.17
CA ASP A 171 -9.77 3.15 2.96
C ASP A 171 -8.35 3.30 2.38
N THR A 172 -8.14 2.91 1.12
CA THR A 172 -6.84 3.06 0.46
C THR A 172 -6.33 4.49 0.56
N ALA A 173 -5.17 4.67 1.16
CA ALA A 173 -4.53 5.95 1.37
C ALA A 173 -3.02 5.80 1.56
N SER A 174 -2.26 6.82 1.18
CA SER A 174 -0.83 6.89 1.52
C SER A 174 -0.67 7.41 2.95
N LEU A 175 -0.02 6.62 3.81
CA LEU A 175 0.17 6.92 5.23
C LEU A 175 1.55 7.50 5.56
N ASN A 176 2.42 7.61 4.57
CA ASN A 176 3.80 8.05 4.77
C ASN A 176 3.93 9.42 5.44
N ASN A 177 3.06 10.38 5.11
CA ASN A 177 3.09 11.71 5.74
C ASN A 177 2.65 11.65 7.21
N MET A 178 1.67 10.82 7.55
CA MET A 178 1.25 10.58 8.93
C MET A 178 2.38 9.92 9.73
N ILE A 179 3.02 8.90 9.17
CA ILE A 179 4.13 8.18 9.80
C ILE A 179 5.35 9.11 9.97
N ASP A 180 5.68 9.93 8.96
CA ASP A 180 6.77 10.92 9.06
C ASP A 180 6.52 11.93 10.18
N GLY A 181 5.27 12.36 10.37
CA GLY A 181 4.87 13.19 11.51
C GLY A 181 5.02 12.45 12.83
N LEU A 182 4.52 11.23 12.93
CA LEU A 182 4.63 10.39 14.12
C LEU A 182 6.10 10.21 14.55
N LEU A 183 6.97 9.87 13.60
CA LEU A 183 8.41 9.62 13.88
C LEU A 183 9.19 10.89 14.25
N LYS A 184 8.67 12.09 13.93
CA LYS A 184 9.25 13.36 14.38
C LYS A 184 8.83 13.73 15.79
N ASP A 185 7.60 13.38 16.17
CA ASP A 185 7.02 13.79 17.43
C ASP A 185 7.23 12.77 18.56
N ILE A 186 7.46 11.49 18.20
CA ILE A 186 7.61 10.37 19.14
C ILE A 186 8.94 9.66 18.89
N GLU A 187 9.83 9.70 19.89
CA GLU A 187 11.17 9.08 19.80
C GLU A 187 11.12 7.55 19.86
N GLU A 188 10.16 6.97 20.58
CA GLU A 188 10.06 5.53 20.84
C GLU A 188 8.92 4.88 20.07
N VAL A 189 8.99 4.90 18.74
CA VAL A 189 8.16 4.04 17.90
C VAL A 189 8.94 2.76 17.63
N HIS A 190 8.42 1.64 18.07
CA HIS A 190 9.12 0.35 17.99
C HIS A 190 8.79 -0.41 16.70
N VAL A 191 7.50 -0.52 16.38
CA VAL A 191 6.98 -1.32 15.27
C VAL A 191 5.96 -0.52 14.48
N LEU A 192 6.03 -0.62 13.16
CA LEU A 192 5.01 -0.16 12.21
C LEU A 192 4.71 -1.31 11.26
N ARG A 193 3.46 -1.64 11.04
CA ARG A 193 3.03 -2.68 10.10
C ARG A 193 1.69 -2.33 9.49
N ASP A 194 1.55 -2.63 8.21
CA ASP A 194 0.28 -2.60 7.50
C ASP A 194 -0.34 -4.01 7.48
N PRO A 195 -1.50 -4.22 8.11
CA PRO A 195 -2.12 -5.54 8.24
C PRO A 195 -2.85 -5.93 6.96
N THR A 196 -2.13 -6.46 5.98
CA THR A 196 -2.68 -6.94 4.70
C THR A 196 -3.04 -8.43 4.79
N ARG A 197 -2.15 -9.34 4.39
CA ARG A 197 -2.41 -10.77 4.41
C ARG A 197 -2.49 -11.30 5.84
N GLY A 198 -3.54 -12.04 6.16
CA GLY A 198 -3.81 -12.54 7.51
C GLY A 198 -4.42 -11.50 8.44
N GLY A 199 -4.58 -10.26 7.97
CA GLY A 199 -5.19 -9.16 8.71
C GLY A 199 -4.45 -8.79 9.99
N VAL A 200 -5.13 -8.10 10.89
CA VAL A 200 -4.57 -7.66 12.18
C VAL A 200 -4.09 -8.86 13.01
N SER A 201 -4.83 -9.98 13.01
CA SER A 201 -4.46 -11.17 13.77
C SER A 201 -3.13 -11.76 13.29
N GLY A 202 -2.94 -11.95 11.98
CA GLY A 202 -1.69 -12.45 11.42
C GLY A 202 -0.51 -11.54 11.76
N THR A 203 -0.67 -10.24 11.52
CA THR A 203 0.36 -9.23 11.77
C THR A 203 0.79 -9.17 13.24
N LEU A 204 -0.16 -9.17 14.18
CA LEU A 204 0.16 -9.11 15.60
C LEU A 204 0.80 -10.41 16.11
N ASN A 205 0.41 -11.58 15.56
CA ASN A 205 1.10 -12.84 15.86
C ASN A 205 2.55 -12.83 15.37
N GLU A 206 2.83 -12.33 14.16
CA GLU A 206 4.19 -12.19 13.64
C GLU A 206 5.05 -11.28 14.53
N ILE A 207 4.51 -10.14 14.96
CA ILE A 207 5.18 -9.21 15.87
C ILE A 207 5.45 -9.88 17.23
N ALA A 208 4.43 -10.53 17.82
CA ALA A 208 4.56 -11.21 19.11
C ALA A 208 5.63 -12.30 19.08
N GLN A 209 5.69 -13.08 18.00
CA GLN A 209 6.72 -14.11 17.80
C GLN A 209 8.11 -13.51 17.62
N ALA A 210 8.26 -12.48 16.80
CA ALA A 210 9.53 -11.85 16.53
C ALA A 210 10.14 -11.21 17.78
N ALA A 211 9.31 -10.57 18.60
CA ALA A 211 9.74 -9.88 19.81
C ALA A 211 9.77 -10.78 21.06
N GLY A 212 9.15 -11.97 21.01
CA GLY A 212 9.05 -12.86 22.17
C GLY A 212 8.13 -12.30 23.27
N VAL A 213 7.08 -11.56 22.88
CA VAL A 213 6.10 -10.93 23.79
C VAL A 213 4.71 -11.48 23.59
N GLU A 214 3.83 -11.27 24.57
CA GLU A 214 2.39 -11.50 24.46
C GLU A 214 1.71 -10.18 24.08
N ILE A 215 0.74 -10.24 23.15
CA ILE A 215 -0.12 -9.12 22.79
C ILE A 215 -1.54 -9.48 23.20
N VAL A 216 -2.11 -8.70 24.12
CA VAL A 216 -3.49 -8.86 24.60
C VAL A 216 -4.39 -7.83 23.93
N LEU A 217 -5.43 -8.30 23.25
CA LEU A 217 -6.43 -7.46 22.59
C LEU A 217 -7.75 -7.46 23.36
N ASP A 218 -8.32 -6.29 23.53
CA ASP A 218 -9.72 -6.16 23.95
C ASP A 218 -10.59 -6.08 22.68
N GLU A 219 -11.41 -7.09 22.46
CA GLU A 219 -12.30 -7.18 21.29
C GLU A 219 -13.23 -5.97 21.17
N ALA A 220 -13.69 -5.41 22.29
CA ALA A 220 -14.59 -4.26 22.30
C ALA A 220 -13.90 -2.97 21.84
N SER A 221 -12.57 -2.90 21.91
CA SER A 221 -11.78 -1.74 21.49
C SER A 221 -11.36 -1.79 20.01
N LEU A 222 -11.58 -2.92 19.31
CA LEU A 222 -11.22 -3.03 17.90
C LEU A 222 -12.09 -2.13 17.03
N PRO A 223 -11.49 -1.25 16.18
CA PRO A 223 -12.24 -0.31 15.35
C PRO A 223 -12.85 -1.01 14.12
N ILE A 224 -13.78 -1.94 14.34
CA ILE A 224 -14.49 -2.67 13.30
C ILE A 224 -15.86 -2.01 13.08
N PRO A 225 -16.14 -1.39 11.92
CA PRO A 225 -17.43 -0.80 11.63
C PRO A 225 -18.56 -1.85 11.63
N ASP A 226 -19.77 -1.46 12.04
CA ASP A 226 -20.94 -2.36 12.09
C ASP A 226 -21.22 -3.01 10.74
N ALA A 227 -21.06 -2.26 9.64
CA ALA A 227 -21.23 -2.82 8.29
C ALA A 227 -20.20 -3.90 7.94
N VAL A 228 -18.98 -3.83 8.48
CA VAL A 228 -17.94 -4.87 8.33
C VAL A 228 -18.28 -6.07 9.21
N ARG A 229 -18.70 -5.82 10.44
CA ARG A 229 -19.11 -6.87 11.38
C ARG A 229 -20.29 -7.68 10.84
N GLY A 230 -21.35 -7.01 10.38
CA GLY A 230 -22.52 -7.67 9.80
C GLY A 230 -22.24 -8.42 8.48
N ALA A 231 -21.18 -8.06 7.75
CA ALA A 231 -20.78 -8.79 6.54
C ALA A 231 -19.89 -10.03 6.86
N SER A 232 -19.46 -10.18 8.12
CA SER A 232 -18.60 -11.29 8.58
C SER A 232 -19.41 -12.42 9.24
N GLU A 233 -20.67 -12.17 9.56
CA GLU A 233 -21.66 -13.13 10.09
C GLU A 233 -22.40 -13.88 8.97
#